data_2b4dd1cedbd3cda37d5707271ed7df3d
#
_entry.id   2b4dd1cedbd3cda37d5707271ed7df3d
#
_cell.length_a   1.000
_cell.length_b   1.000
_cell.length_c   1.000
_cell.angle_alpha   90.00
_cell.angle_beta   90.00
_cell.angle_gamma   90.00
#
_symmetry.space_group_name_H-M   'P 1'
#
loop_
_entity.id
_entity.type
_entity.pdbx_description
1 polymer ?
#
loop_
_entity_poly.entity_id
_entity_poly.type
_entity_poly.pdbx_seq_one_letter_code
_entity_poly.pdbx_strand_id
1 'polypeptide(L)'
;MLRINNISMPLNANEQQLKQKAAQKLGVNENELQNFTVSKKSVDARNKNNVHFVYSVDCNSASTVRDKDIEQLPEVEKLTFNIKSDGVRPIVVGSGPAGMFAGLALAEAGLNPIILERGAPVEQRQKDVAAFWQGGRSEEHTSELQSQFRIS
;
A
#
# COMPACT_ATOMS: atom_id res chain seq x y z
N MET A 1 1.29 17.62 7.45
CA MET A 1 0.12 16.71 7.36
C MET A 1 -0.11 16.08 8.72
N LEU A 2 -1.35 15.91 9.14
CA LEU A 2 -1.72 15.27 10.41
C LEU A 2 -2.38 13.92 10.13
N ARG A 3 -2.08 12.92 10.95
CA ARG A 3 -2.81 11.66 10.99
C ARG A 3 -3.64 11.60 12.28
N ILE A 4 -4.91 11.29 12.13
CA ILE A 4 -5.84 11.13 13.24
C ILE A 4 -6.17 9.64 13.33
N ASN A 5 -5.75 9.01 14.39
CA ASN A 5 -5.94 7.59 14.64
C ASN A 5 -7.19 7.31 15.50
N ASN A 6 -7.60 6.06 15.56
CA ASN A 6 -8.63 5.54 16.45
C ASN A 6 -9.99 6.26 16.33
N ILE A 7 -10.44 6.55 15.11
CA ILE A 7 -11.78 7.06 14.86
C ILE A 7 -12.74 5.90 14.73
N SER A 8 -13.52 5.62 15.77
CA SER A 8 -14.54 4.55 15.78
C SER A 8 -15.80 5.03 15.08
N MET A 9 -16.29 4.25 14.11
CA MET A 9 -17.48 4.54 13.30
C MET A 9 -18.39 3.33 13.21
N PRO A 10 -19.72 3.49 13.26
CA PRO A 10 -20.63 2.38 13.02
C PRO A 10 -20.48 1.81 11.61
N LEU A 11 -20.89 0.55 11.41
CA LEU A 11 -20.68 -0.16 10.13
C LEU A 11 -21.38 0.50 8.93
N ASN A 12 -22.45 1.26 9.17
CA ASN A 12 -23.24 1.96 8.17
C ASN A 12 -22.85 3.45 8.01
N ALA A 13 -21.74 3.88 8.65
CA ALA A 13 -21.31 5.27 8.54
C ALA A 13 -20.78 5.59 7.14
N ASN A 14 -21.04 6.82 6.69
CA ASN A 14 -20.54 7.35 5.45
C ASN A 14 -19.27 8.22 5.66
N GLU A 15 -18.66 8.63 4.55
CA GLU A 15 -17.44 9.43 4.57
C GLU A 15 -17.65 10.82 5.19
N GLN A 16 -18.78 11.43 4.97
CA GLN A 16 -19.15 12.73 5.55
C GLN A 16 -19.12 12.67 7.09
N GLN A 17 -19.75 11.65 7.67
CA GLN A 17 -19.76 11.43 9.12
C GLN A 17 -18.35 11.16 9.66
N LEU A 18 -17.50 10.46 8.90
CA LEU A 18 -16.11 10.24 9.26
C LEU A 18 -15.33 11.57 9.30
N LYS A 19 -15.52 12.42 8.27
CA LYS A 19 -14.92 13.75 8.19
C LYS A 19 -15.35 14.64 9.35
N GLN A 20 -16.65 14.65 9.68
CA GLN A 20 -17.19 15.38 10.83
C GLN A 20 -16.52 14.94 12.14
N LYS A 21 -16.40 13.64 12.34
CA LYS A 21 -15.80 13.11 13.57
C LYS A 21 -14.30 13.40 13.66
N ALA A 22 -13.60 13.39 12.54
CA ALA A 22 -12.21 13.82 12.46
C ALA A 22 -12.04 15.30 12.81
N ALA A 23 -12.88 16.18 12.24
CA ALA A 23 -12.90 17.60 12.54
C ALA A 23 -13.18 17.88 14.02
N GLN A 24 -14.17 17.19 14.59
CA GLN A 24 -14.49 17.27 16.02
C GLN A 24 -13.30 16.86 16.89
N LYS A 25 -12.57 15.80 16.52
CA LYS A 25 -11.38 15.33 17.25
C LYS A 25 -10.22 16.30 17.18
N LEU A 26 -10.12 17.08 16.10
CA LEU A 26 -9.13 18.16 15.92
C LEU A 26 -9.60 19.51 16.51
N GLY A 27 -10.86 19.65 16.91
CA GLY A 27 -11.42 20.90 17.41
C GLY A 27 -11.55 21.97 16.32
N VAL A 28 -11.78 21.59 15.06
CA VAL A 28 -11.89 22.47 13.89
C VAL A 28 -13.19 22.22 13.13
N ASN A 29 -13.53 23.12 12.18
CA ASN A 29 -14.66 22.88 11.28
C ASN A 29 -14.27 21.92 10.15
N GLU A 30 -15.24 21.18 9.61
CA GLU A 30 -15.00 20.25 8.49
C GLU A 30 -14.34 20.87 7.26
N ASN A 31 -14.67 22.15 7.00
CA ASN A 31 -14.13 22.90 5.85
C ASN A 31 -12.64 23.25 6.02
N GLU A 32 -12.12 23.16 7.22
CA GLU A 32 -10.70 23.37 7.52
C GLU A 32 -9.85 22.11 7.29
N LEU A 33 -10.50 20.96 7.07
CA LEU A 33 -9.82 19.72 6.72
C LEU A 33 -9.55 19.68 5.22
N GLN A 34 -8.31 19.93 4.81
CA GLN A 34 -7.86 19.84 3.44
C GLN A 34 -7.18 18.48 3.20
N ASN A 35 -7.20 18.00 1.96
CA ASN A 35 -6.56 16.73 1.56
C ASN A 35 -6.96 15.55 2.46
N PHE A 36 -8.26 15.46 2.79
CA PHE A 36 -8.78 14.41 3.66
C PHE A 36 -8.76 13.06 2.96
N THR A 37 -8.03 12.10 3.52
CA THR A 37 -7.90 10.75 2.96
C THR A 37 -7.93 9.69 4.07
N VAL A 38 -8.49 8.53 3.76
CA VAL A 38 -8.49 7.37 4.66
C VAL A 38 -7.18 6.62 4.49
N SER A 39 -6.32 6.63 5.52
CA SER A 39 -5.05 5.90 5.49
C SER A 39 -5.18 4.46 5.99
N LYS A 40 -6.14 4.20 6.89
CA LYS A 40 -6.41 2.86 7.40
C LYS A 40 -7.89 2.69 7.76
N LYS A 41 -8.43 1.51 7.42
CA LYS A 41 -9.75 1.05 7.86
C LYS A 41 -9.60 -0.35 8.45
N SER A 42 -10.05 -0.56 9.67
CA SER A 42 -10.02 -1.85 10.36
C SER A 42 -11.39 -2.15 10.97
N VAL A 43 -11.68 -3.42 11.19
CA VAL A 43 -12.87 -3.83 11.94
C VAL A 43 -12.47 -4.11 13.39
N ASP A 44 -13.15 -3.53 14.34
CA ASP A 44 -13.08 -3.93 15.75
C ASP A 44 -14.28 -4.82 16.07
N ALA A 45 -14.02 -6.11 16.24
CA ALA A 45 -15.01 -7.13 16.57
C ALA A 45 -14.72 -7.80 17.93
N ARG A 46 -13.87 -7.20 18.78
CA ARG A 46 -13.55 -7.73 20.12
C ARG A 46 -14.80 -7.87 20.99
N ASN A 47 -15.75 -6.97 20.83
CA ASN A 47 -17.07 -7.08 21.41
C ASN A 47 -18.09 -7.40 20.31
N LYS A 48 -18.60 -8.65 20.32
CA LYS A 48 -19.57 -9.12 19.31
C LYS A 48 -20.86 -8.31 19.24
N ASN A 49 -21.26 -7.67 20.36
CA ASN A 49 -22.45 -6.83 20.42
C ASN A 49 -22.20 -5.39 19.97
N ASN A 50 -20.94 -5.01 19.72
CA ASN A 50 -20.55 -3.66 19.31
C ASN A 50 -19.43 -3.73 18.26
N VAL A 51 -19.71 -4.37 17.14
CA VAL A 51 -18.79 -4.42 16.00
C VAL A 51 -18.84 -3.07 15.28
N HIS A 52 -17.65 -2.49 15.04
CA HIS A 52 -17.55 -1.19 14.42
C HIS A 52 -16.27 -1.06 13.60
N PHE A 53 -16.21 -0.06 12.72
CA PHE A 53 -14.97 0.28 12.04
C PHE A 53 -14.12 1.23 12.88
N VAL A 54 -12.80 1.05 12.78
CA VAL A 54 -11.80 1.98 13.32
C VAL A 54 -10.98 2.51 12.15
N TYR A 55 -10.97 3.83 12.01
CA TYR A 55 -10.28 4.52 10.94
C TYR A 55 -9.05 5.26 11.46
N SER A 56 -8.04 5.35 10.59
CA SER A 56 -7.04 6.40 10.63
C SER A 56 -7.19 7.24 9.36
N VAL A 57 -7.17 8.56 9.51
CA VAL A 57 -7.32 9.50 8.40
C VAL A 57 -6.17 10.49 8.40
N ASP A 58 -5.75 10.89 7.21
CA ASP A 58 -4.73 11.89 7.00
C ASP A 58 -5.39 13.17 6.48
N CYS A 59 -4.97 14.32 6.97
CA CYS A 59 -5.46 15.62 6.51
C CYS A 59 -4.45 16.73 6.77
N ASN A 60 -4.64 17.86 6.08
CA ASN A 60 -4.01 19.11 6.41
C ASN A 60 -4.98 19.96 7.23
N SER A 61 -4.52 20.46 8.37
CA SER A 61 -5.27 21.39 9.23
C SER A 61 -4.29 22.27 9.99
N ALA A 62 -4.73 23.47 10.33
CA ALA A 62 -4.00 24.38 11.21
C ALA A 62 -4.18 24.07 12.70
N SER A 63 -4.84 22.96 13.04
CA SER A 63 -5.09 22.56 14.42
C SER A 63 -3.79 22.37 15.20
N THR A 64 -3.77 22.89 16.43
CA THR A 64 -2.68 22.73 17.39
C THR A 64 -3.04 21.75 18.52
N VAL A 65 -4.16 21.03 18.38
CA VAL A 65 -4.62 20.06 19.38
C VAL A 65 -3.58 18.95 19.52
N ARG A 66 -3.15 18.72 20.76
CA ARG A 66 -2.25 17.62 21.12
C ARG A 66 -3.08 16.52 21.78
N ASP A 67 -3.23 15.42 21.09
CA ASP A 67 -3.88 14.21 21.56
C ASP A 67 -3.00 13.01 21.19
N LYS A 68 -3.02 11.95 21.99
CA LYS A 68 -2.26 10.70 21.75
C LYS A 68 -2.60 10.03 20.42
N ASP A 69 -3.80 10.31 19.90
CA ASP A 69 -4.30 9.76 18.64
C ASP A 69 -4.03 10.68 17.45
N ILE A 70 -3.40 11.83 17.67
CA ILE A 70 -3.03 12.79 16.62
C ILE A 70 -1.52 12.79 16.46
N GLU A 71 -1.07 12.43 15.28
CA GLU A 71 0.33 12.31 14.90
C GLU A 71 0.66 13.31 13.79
N GLN A 72 1.74 14.04 13.94
CA GLN A 72 2.26 14.84 12.83
C GLN A 72 3.12 13.95 11.93
N LEU A 73 2.66 13.76 10.71
CA LEU A 73 3.41 13.00 9.72
C LEU A 73 4.59 13.84 9.20
N PRO A 74 5.76 13.23 9.04
CA PRO A 74 6.87 13.88 8.35
C PRO A 74 6.46 14.21 6.90
N GLU A 75 7.03 15.26 6.38
CA GLU A 75 6.90 15.54 4.95
C GLU A 75 7.66 14.48 4.17
N VAL A 76 6.93 13.72 3.35
CA VAL A 76 7.56 12.69 2.51
C VAL A 76 8.18 13.41 1.33
N GLU A 77 9.48 13.53 1.33
CA GLU A 77 10.23 13.97 0.15
C GLU A 77 10.00 12.94 -0.97
N LYS A 78 9.43 13.40 -2.07
CA LYS A 78 9.38 12.57 -3.27
C LYS A 78 10.80 12.35 -3.75
N LEU A 79 11.20 11.08 -3.85
CA LEU A 79 12.45 10.72 -4.49
C LEU A 79 12.40 11.23 -5.94
N THR A 80 13.17 12.26 -6.24
CA THR A 80 13.33 12.77 -7.59
C THR A 80 14.66 12.29 -8.15
N PHE A 81 14.61 11.54 -9.21
CA PHE A 81 15.81 11.04 -9.87
C PHE A 81 16.15 11.97 -11.06
N ASN A 82 17.21 12.74 -10.95
CA ASN A 82 17.76 13.51 -12.07
C ASN A 82 18.80 12.66 -12.84
N ILE A 83 18.34 11.62 -13.52
CA ILE A 83 19.19 10.75 -14.31
C ILE A 83 19.12 11.18 -15.76
N LYS A 84 20.28 11.50 -16.35
CA LYS A 84 20.37 11.70 -17.80
C LYS A 84 20.36 10.33 -18.46
N SER A 85 19.34 10.06 -19.26
CA SER A 85 19.30 8.83 -20.06
C SER A 85 20.35 8.95 -21.18
N ASP A 86 21.21 7.95 -21.28
CA ASP A 86 22.13 7.75 -22.42
C ASP A 86 21.50 6.97 -23.59
N GLY A 87 20.18 6.72 -23.49
CA GLY A 87 19.43 5.92 -24.46
C GLY A 87 19.47 4.42 -24.18
N VAL A 88 20.26 3.95 -23.22
CA VAL A 88 20.30 2.55 -22.81
C VAL A 88 19.16 2.24 -21.84
N ARG A 89 18.41 1.20 -22.14
CA ARG A 89 17.30 0.75 -21.30
C ARG A 89 17.83 -0.16 -20.19
N PRO A 90 17.62 0.17 -18.90
CA PRO A 90 18.02 -0.72 -17.82
C PRO A 90 17.22 -2.02 -17.84
N ILE A 91 17.87 -3.11 -17.45
CA ILE A 91 17.26 -4.43 -17.35
C ILE A 91 17.07 -4.77 -15.88
N VAL A 92 15.85 -5.11 -15.50
CA VAL A 92 15.47 -5.62 -14.18
C VAL A 92 15.17 -7.11 -14.32
N VAL A 93 15.90 -7.95 -13.57
CA VAL A 93 15.71 -9.40 -13.62
C VAL A 93 14.81 -9.84 -12.47
N GLY A 94 13.66 -10.39 -12.82
CA GLY A 94 12.61 -10.82 -11.90
C GLY A 94 11.53 -9.76 -11.66
N SER A 95 10.27 -10.18 -11.67
CA SER A 95 9.10 -9.34 -11.38
C SER A 95 8.55 -9.53 -9.96
N GLY A 96 9.38 -10.00 -9.03
CA GLY A 96 9.04 -10.03 -7.61
C GLY A 96 8.89 -8.61 -7.04
N PRO A 97 8.53 -8.45 -5.76
CA PRO A 97 8.32 -7.13 -5.15
C PRO A 97 9.47 -6.15 -5.38
N ALA A 98 10.70 -6.57 -5.19
CA ALA A 98 11.88 -5.73 -5.41
C ALA A 98 12.03 -5.30 -6.89
N GLY A 99 11.84 -6.23 -7.83
CA GLY A 99 11.92 -5.94 -9.27
C GLY A 99 10.80 -5.02 -9.75
N MET A 100 9.60 -5.19 -9.22
CA MET A 100 8.46 -4.29 -9.52
C MET A 100 8.73 -2.87 -9.05
N PHE A 101 9.21 -2.68 -7.82
CA PHE A 101 9.56 -1.35 -7.31
C PHE A 101 10.77 -0.74 -8.02
N ALA A 102 11.79 -1.55 -8.35
CA ALA A 102 12.91 -1.08 -9.14
C ALA A 102 12.47 -0.62 -10.53
N GLY A 103 11.61 -1.40 -11.20
CA GLY A 103 11.02 -1.03 -12.47
C GLY A 103 10.21 0.26 -12.42
N LEU A 104 9.41 0.42 -11.37
CA LEU A 104 8.62 1.64 -11.14
C LEU A 104 9.55 2.86 -10.96
N ALA A 105 10.53 2.77 -10.06
CA ALA A 105 11.47 3.85 -9.80
C ALA A 105 12.25 4.27 -11.05
N LEU A 106 12.70 3.29 -11.86
CA LEU A 106 13.38 3.54 -13.13
C LEU A 106 12.45 4.18 -14.17
N ALA A 107 11.17 3.77 -14.21
CA ALA A 107 10.18 4.37 -15.10
C ALA A 107 9.85 5.80 -14.69
N GLU A 108 9.69 6.08 -13.39
CA GLU A 108 9.49 7.44 -12.86
C GLU A 108 10.71 8.34 -13.12
N ALA A 109 11.91 7.77 -13.17
CA ALA A 109 13.13 8.44 -13.61
C ALA A 109 13.23 8.65 -15.13
N GLY A 110 12.25 8.20 -15.93
CA GLY A 110 12.21 8.34 -17.38
C GLY A 110 13.11 7.36 -18.15
N LEU A 111 13.60 6.30 -17.52
CA LEU A 111 14.58 5.38 -18.11
C LEU A 111 13.98 4.19 -18.88
N ASN A 112 12.69 4.04 -18.96
CA ASN A 112 12.00 3.04 -19.78
C ASN A 112 12.53 1.60 -19.61
N PRO A 113 12.53 1.02 -18.37
CA PRO A 113 13.17 -0.25 -18.06
C PRO A 113 12.57 -1.45 -18.80
N ILE A 114 13.36 -2.51 -18.94
CA ILE A 114 12.90 -3.83 -19.38
C ILE A 114 12.88 -4.74 -18.16
N ILE A 115 11.71 -5.34 -17.84
CA ILE A 115 11.60 -6.32 -16.76
C ILE A 115 11.57 -7.71 -17.39
N LEU A 116 12.53 -8.55 -17.02
CA LEU A 116 12.59 -9.94 -17.43
C LEU A 116 12.03 -10.82 -16.32
N GLU A 117 11.01 -11.61 -16.62
CA GLU A 117 10.42 -12.56 -15.69
C GLU A 117 10.55 -13.99 -16.25
N ARG A 118 10.98 -14.91 -15.39
CA ARG A 118 11.10 -16.32 -15.73
C ARG A 118 9.78 -17.07 -15.60
N GLY A 119 8.90 -16.62 -14.70
CA GLY A 119 7.61 -17.23 -14.43
C GLY A 119 6.73 -17.25 -15.68
N ALA A 120 5.93 -18.29 -15.83
CA ALA A 120 4.95 -18.38 -16.89
C ALA A 120 3.90 -17.25 -16.80
N PRO A 121 3.28 -16.86 -17.92
CA PRO A 121 2.16 -15.93 -17.93
C PRO A 121 1.06 -16.34 -16.96
N VAL A 122 0.27 -15.39 -16.47
CA VAL A 122 -0.76 -15.62 -15.44
C VAL A 122 -1.75 -16.70 -15.84
N GLU A 123 -2.10 -16.79 -17.11
CA GLU A 123 -3.04 -17.80 -17.65
C GLU A 123 -2.49 -19.24 -17.53
N GLN A 124 -1.18 -19.40 -17.74
CA GLN A 124 -0.54 -20.70 -17.56
C GLN A 124 -0.41 -21.03 -16.07
N ARG A 125 -0.01 -20.04 -15.27
CA ARG A 125 0.11 -20.22 -13.81
C ARG A 125 -1.22 -20.57 -13.15
N GLN A 126 -2.34 -20.02 -13.62
CA GLN A 126 -3.68 -20.42 -13.14
C GLN A 126 -3.97 -21.89 -13.41
N LYS A 127 -3.60 -22.40 -14.59
CA LYS A 127 -3.76 -23.82 -14.93
C LYS A 127 -2.89 -24.71 -14.05
N ASP A 128 -1.64 -24.31 -13.83
CA ASP A 128 -0.68 -25.04 -13.01
C ASP A 128 -1.14 -25.12 -11.54
N VAL A 129 -1.66 -24.01 -11.00
CA VAL A 129 -2.23 -23.95 -9.65
C VAL A 129 -3.50 -24.80 -9.55
N ALA A 130 -4.39 -24.74 -10.55
CA ALA A 130 -5.59 -25.59 -10.58
C ALA A 130 -5.24 -27.07 -10.63
N ALA A 131 -4.25 -27.47 -11.43
CA ALA A 131 -3.75 -28.85 -11.50
C ALA A 131 -3.13 -29.29 -10.16
N PHE A 132 -2.42 -28.42 -9.48
CA PHE A 132 -1.87 -28.68 -8.14
C PHE A 132 -2.98 -29.00 -7.12
N TRP A 133 -4.02 -28.17 -7.04
CA TRP A 133 -5.14 -28.38 -6.12
C TRP A 133 -5.98 -29.63 -6.44
N GLN A 134 -5.91 -30.16 -7.68
CA GLN A 134 -6.58 -31.41 -8.10
C GLN A 134 -5.73 -32.65 -7.82
N GLY A 135 -4.64 -32.55 -7.10
CA GLY A 135 -3.84 -33.69 -6.66
C GLY A 135 -2.58 -34.00 -7.48
N GLY A 136 -2.13 -33.02 -8.28
CA GLY A 136 -0.99 -33.24 -9.17
C GLY A 136 0.27 -32.52 -8.81
N ARG A 137 1.12 -32.80 -7.97
CA ARG A 137 2.48 -32.32 -7.64
C ARG A 137 2.60 -31.49 -6.36
N SER A 138 3.51 -31.92 -5.49
CA SER A 138 3.86 -31.27 -4.25
C SER A 138 4.64 -29.96 -4.48
N GLU A 139 4.55 -29.04 -3.52
CA GLU A 139 5.27 -27.74 -3.51
C GLU A 139 6.79 -27.85 -3.63
N GLU A 140 7.36 -29.04 -3.44
CA GLU A 140 8.82 -29.26 -3.50
C GLU A 140 9.45 -28.80 -4.82
N HIS A 141 8.73 -28.89 -5.94
CA HIS A 141 9.23 -28.44 -7.25
C HIS A 141 9.23 -26.92 -7.43
N THR A 142 8.43 -26.16 -6.70
CA THR A 142 8.48 -24.69 -6.74
C THR A 142 9.61 -24.15 -5.87
N SER A 143 9.98 -24.81 -4.80
CA SER A 143 11.11 -24.45 -3.93
C SER A 143 12.46 -24.71 -4.57
N GLU A 144 12.60 -25.82 -5.32
CA GLU A 144 13.84 -26.12 -6.07
C GLU A 144 14.12 -25.09 -7.16
N LEU A 145 13.09 -24.54 -7.79
CA LEU A 145 13.24 -23.49 -8.79
C LEU A 145 13.71 -22.15 -8.17
N GLN A 146 13.43 -21.89 -6.89
CA GLN A 146 13.95 -20.72 -6.17
C GLN A 146 15.38 -20.91 -5.65
N SER A 147 15.82 -22.16 -5.42
CA SER A 147 17.14 -22.47 -4.88
C SER A 147 18.27 -22.51 -5.92
N GLN A 148 17.96 -22.64 -7.19
CA GLN A 148 18.94 -22.71 -8.29
C GLN A 148 19.60 -21.38 -8.66
N PHE A 149 19.18 -20.25 -8.07
CA PHE A 149 19.84 -18.96 -8.24
C PHE A 149 20.67 -18.56 -7.02
N ARG A 150 21.65 -19.36 -6.66
CA ARG A 150 22.84 -18.86 -5.95
C ARG A 150 23.80 -18.34 -7.01
N ILE A 151 23.90 -17.04 -7.11
CA ILE A 151 24.97 -16.39 -7.86
C ILE A 151 26.26 -16.61 -7.03
N SER A 152 27.20 -17.30 -7.62
CA SER A 152 28.57 -17.41 -7.13
C SER A 152 29.29 -16.11 -7.35
#